data_0ed3ef34dcc2d2922fe8a388b6f1ea02
#
_entry.id   0ed3ef34dcc2d2922fe8a388b6f1ea02
#
_cell.length_a   1.000
_cell.length_b   1.000
_cell.length_c   1.000
_cell.angle_alpha   90.00
_cell.angle_beta   90.00
_cell.angle_gamma   90.00
#
_symmetry.space_group_name_H-M   'P 1'
#
loop_
_entity.id
_entity.type
_entity.pdbx_description
1 polymer ?
#
loop_
_entity_poly.entity_id
_entity_poly.type
_entity_poly.pdbx_seq_one_letter_code
_entity_poly.pdbx_strand_id
1 'polypeptide(L)'
;TEDGTQNNDKNEDQTPDTRKQNADQSSDSDSKNGYGANDMNGSLSGTQTGIVSIAAVLLSLIFAGLILFARRTIRLRGRSGENAQEIFRDFYEVLVFAGMPQGLDCMKDGFTAKVCEQFQWLNKEELDQAMDIVMRANFAGDPVTKEETMQLRGLYRYTCRMVLKGMSRKKKFLFRFIKAYA
;
A
#
# COMPACT_ATOMS: atom_id res chain seq x y z
N THR A 1 -6.67 -6.76 -57.49
CA THR A 1 -5.52 -5.98 -57.88
C THR A 1 -4.74 -5.62 -56.66
N GLU A 2 -3.75 -6.45 -56.26
CA GLU A 2 -2.31 -6.29 -56.49
C GLU A 2 -1.80 -5.02 -55.78
N ASP A 3 -0.79 -4.98 -54.97
CA ASP A 3 0.46 -5.71 -54.84
C ASP A 3 1.13 -5.15 -53.55
N GLY A 4 1.75 -5.83 -52.68
CA GLY A 4 3.10 -6.36 -52.77
C GLY A 4 4.15 -5.40 -52.28
N THR A 5 4.91 -5.80 -51.32
CA THR A 5 6.39 -5.74 -51.23
C THR A 5 6.84 -5.72 -49.76
N GLN A 6 7.32 -6.81 -49.33
CA GLN A 6 8.56 -7.26 -48.70
C GLN A 6 9.76 -6.30 -48.78
N ASN A 7 10.45 -6.17 -47.64
CA ASN A 7 11.92 -6.14 -47.43
C ASN A 7 12.17 -6.16 -45.94
N ASN A 8 12.67 -7.14 -45.29
CA ASN A 8 13.85 -7.96 -45.31
C ASN A 8 15.15 -7.13 -45.42
N ASP A 9 15.81 -6.93 -44.30
CA ASP A 9 17.25 -6.95 -44.27
C ASP A 9 17.78 -7.34 -42.88
N LYS A 10 18.49 -8.44 -42.94
CA LYS A 10 19.47 -8.98 -42.01
C LYS A 10 20.60 -7.99 -41.85
N ASN A 11 21.17 -7.89 -40.69
CA ASN A 11 22.63 -7.91 -40.54
C ASN A 11 23.03 -8.54 -39.21
N GLU A 12 23.70 -9.58 -39.42
CA GLU A 12 24.58 -10.39 -38.62
C GLU A 12 25.82 -9.58 -38.17
N ASP A 13 26.30 -10.01 -36.99
CA ASP A 13 27.71 -10.40 -36.76
C ASP A 13 28.67 -9.31 -36.32
N GLN A 14 29.23 -9.47 -35.15
CA GLN A 14 30.69 -9.69 -34.90
C GLN A 14 31.03 -9.45 -33.43
N THR A 15 31.27 -10.52 -32.75
CA THR A 15 32.30 -10.58 -31.71
C THR A 15 33.69 -10.54 -32.39
N PRO A 16 34.71 -10.00 -31.69
CA PRO A 16 35.80 -10.92 -31.37
C PRO A 16 36.39 -10.73 -29.96
N ASP A 17 36.59 -11.87 -29.41
CA ASP A 17 37.64 -12.35 -28.53
C ASP A 17 39.04 -11.75 -28.79
N THR A 18 39.82 -11.46 -27.76
CA THR A 18 41.27 -11.61 -27.68
C THR A 18 41.80 -11.25 -26.29
N ARG A 19 42.14 -12.25 -25.48
CA ARG A 19 43.47 -12.79 -25.22
C ARG A 19 44.38 -11.99 -24.25
N LYS A 20 44.58 -12.59 -23.08
CA LYS A 20 45.84 -13.06 -22.46
C LYS A 20 47.09 -12.18 -22.56
N GLN A 21 47.72 -11.95 -21.43
CA GLN A 21 49.10 -12.34 -21.02
C GLN A 21 49.46 -11.55 -19.75
N ASN A 22 49.73 -12.21 -18.62
CA ASN A 22 51.01 -12.69 -18.13
C ASN A 22 52.13 -11.64 -18.11
N ALA A 23 52.58 -11.33 -16.90
CA ALA A 23 54.00 -11.57 -16.55
C ALA A 23 54.29 -11.15 -15.12
N ASP A 24 54.88 -12.05 -14.42
CA ASP A 24 55.67 -11.92 -13.19
C ASP A 24 56.63 -10.74 -13.23
N GLN A 25 56.88 -10.14 -12.09
CA GLN A 25 58.24 -9.92 -11.60
C GLN A 25 58.26 -9.52 -10.12
N SER A 26 58.90 -10.36 -9.38
CA SER A 26 59.46 -10.20 -8.07
C SER A 26 60.48 -9.06 -8.02
N SER A 27 60.53 -8.34 -6.92
CA SER A 27 61.79 -7.97 -6.28
C SER A 27 61.56 -7.48 -4.86
N ASP A 28 62.28 -8.13 -3.98
CA ASP A 28 62.56 -7.81 -2.58
C ASP A 28 63.01 -6.36 -2.40
N SER A 29 62.59 -5.77 -1.30
CA SER A 29 63.45 -4.92 -0.48
C SER A 29 62.88 -4.76 0.89
N ASP A 30 63.59 -5.29 1.85
CA ASP A 30 63.58 -5.02 3.28
C ASP A 30 63.51 -3.52 3.58
N SER A 31 62.60 -3.11 4.43
CA SER A 31 62.88 -2.05 5.36
C SER A 31 62.00 -2.18 6.61
N LYS A 32 62.61 -2.64 7.67
CA LYS A 32 62.14 -2.52 9.04
C LYS A 32 61.82 -1.06 9.37
N ASN A 33 60.63 -0.79 9.84
CA ASN A 33 60.42 0.17 10.91
C ASN A 33 59.10 -0.18 11.59
N GLY A 34 59.27 -0.62 12.84
CA GLY A 34 58.19 -0.90 13.77
C GLY A 34 57.59 0.41 14.26
N TYR A 35 56.29 0.48 14.20
CA TYR A 35 55.49 1.24 15.15
C TYR A 35 54.26 0.38 15.46
N GLY A 36 54.09 0.18 16.79
CA GLY A 36 53.07 -0.66 17.35
C GLY A 36 51.67 -0.29 16.88
N ALA A 37 51.08 -1.18 16.13
CA ALA A 37 49.64 -1.22 16.01
C ALA A 37 49.11 -1.79 17.33
N ASN A 38 48.52 -0.93 18.14
CA ASN A 38 47.69 -1.33 19.25
C ASN A 38 46.61 -2.27 18.72
N ASP A 39 46.75 -3.53 18.99
CA ASP A 39 45.67 -4.51 18.97
C ASP A 39 44.61 -4.07 19.98
N MET A 40 43.74 -3.17 19.58
CA MET A 40 42.43 -3.03 20.22
C MET A 40 41.52 -4.16 19.73
N ASN A 41 41.93 -5.37 19.92
CA ASN A 41 41.03 -6.51 19.94
C ASN A 41 40.33 -6.51 21.31
N GLY A 42 39.49 -5.47 21.50
CA GLY A 42 38.54 -5.46 22.58
C GLY A 42 37.56 -6.59 22.33
N SER A 43 37.81 -7.71 23.00
CA SER A 43 36.83 -8.76 23.23
C SER A 43 35.55 -8.10 23.76
N LEU A 44 34.64 -7.78 22.85
CA LEU A 44 33.27 -7.40 23.17
C LEU A 44 32.66 -8.59 23.92
N SER A 45 32.63 -8.49 25.23
CA SER A 45 32.01 -9.46 26.13
C SER A 45 30.61 -9.79 25.60
N GLY A 46 30.27 -11.08 25.54
CA GLY A 46 29.04 -11.60 24.93
C GLY A 46 27.72 -10.98 25.44
N THR A 47 27.76 -10.25 26.54
CA THR A 47 26.66 -9.44 27.08
C THR A 47 26.43 -8.15 26.28
N GLN A 48 27.45 -7.50 25.75
CA GLN A 48 27.28 -6.26 24.98
C GLN A 48 26.68 -6.53 23.58
N THR A 49 27.05 -7.65 22.95
CA THR A 49 26.44 -8.05 21.66
C THR A 49 24.95 -8.36 21.79
N GLY A 50 24.51 -8.95 22.90
CA GLY A 50 23.11 -9.20 23.20
C GLY A 50 22.28 -7.92 23.34
N ILE A 51 22.83 -6.93 24.08
CA ILE A 51 22.14 -5.64 24.32
C ILE A 51 22.01 -4.83 23.02
N VAL A 52 23.05 -4.79 22.19
CA VAL A 52 23.03 -4.11 20.89
C VAL A 52 22.01 -4.74 19.95
N SER A 53 21.90 -6.07 19.94
CA SER A 53 20.92 -6.78 19.12
C SER A 53 19.47 -6.48 19.55
N ILE A 54 19.19 -6.46 20.85
CA ILE A 54 17.86 -6.12 21.37
C ILE A 54 17.49 -4.66 21.04
N ALA A 55 18.43 -3.74 21.22
CA ALA A 55 18.23 -2.33 20.87
C ALA A 55 17.95 -2.14 19.39
N ALA A 56 18.66 -2.84 18.50
CA ALA A 56 18.42 -2.80 17.06
C ALA A 56 17.02 -3.32 16.68
N VAL A 57 16.57 -4.40 17.30
CA VAL A 57 15.21 -4.94 17.09
C VAL A 57 14.15 -3.96 17.56
N LEU A 58 14.31 -3.36 18.75
CA LEU A 58 13.38 -2.37 19.26
C LEU A 58 13.31 -1.12 18.36
N LEU A 59 14.46 -0.62 17.89
CA LEU A 59 14.52 0.49 16.96
C LEU A 59 13.81 0.17 15.64
N SER A 60 14.00 -1.02 15.10
CA SER A 60 13.33 -1.45 13.87
C SER A 60 11.80 -1.54 14.04
N LEU A 61 11.32 -2.01 15.19
CA LEU A 61 9.88 -2.04 15.51
C LEU A 61 9.29 -0.64 15.64
N ILE A 62 10.03 0.30 16.28
CA ILE A 62 9.60 1.69 16.39
C ILE A 62 9.54 2.33 14.99
N PHE A 63 10.54 2.10 14.15
CA PHE A 63 10.57 2.62 12.77
C PHE A 63 9.42 2.07 11.93
N ALA A 64 9.15 0.76 12.02
CA ALA A 64 8.00 0.14 11.35
C ALA A 64 6.67 0.75 11.85
N GLY A 65 6.54 0.98 13.16
CA GLY A 65 5.39 1.66 13.76
C GLY A 65 5.20 3.09 13.23
N LEU A 66 6.29 3.86 13.13
CA LEU A 66 6.26 5.22 12.59
C LEU A 66 5.88 5.26 11.11
N ILE A 67 6.38 4.32 10.30
CA ILE A 67 6.01 4.20 8.88
C ILE A 67 4.51 3.90 8.74
N LEU A 68 3.99 2.95 9.52
CA LEU A 68 2.56 2.64 9.51
C LEU A 68 1.70 3.83 9.95
N PHE A 69 2.15 4.56 10.97
CA PHE A 69 1.47 5.76 11.45
C PHE A 69 1.50 6.89 10.40
N ALA A 70 2.64 7.13 9.77
CA ALA A 70 2.79 8.11 8.71
C ALA A 70 1.90 7.78 7.50
N ARG A 71 1.91 6.51 7.04
CA ARG A 71 1.00 6.05 5.97
C ARG A 71 -0.47 6.26 6.31
N ARG A 72 -0.85 5.98 7.56
CA ARG A 72 -2.22 6.24 8.01
C ARG A 72 -2.55 7.73 7.93
N THR A 73 -1.69 8.60 8.46
CA THR A 73 -1.91 10.05 8.47
C THR A 73 -2.01 10.62 7.06
N ILE A 74 -1.14 10.19 6.15
CA ILE A 74 -1.16 10.63 4.74
C ILE A 74 -2.46 10.17 4.07
N ARG A 75 -2.88 8.91 4.25
CA ARG A 75 -4.13 8.40 3.68
C ARG A 75 -5.36 9.11 4.23
N LEU A 76 -5.40 9.37 5.54
CA LEU A 76 -6.53 10.09 6.15
C LEU A 76 -6.59 11.55 5.69
N ARG A 77 -5.45 12.21 5.45
CA ARG A 77 -5.40 13.57 4.89
C ARG A 77 -5.81 13.60 3.42
N GLY A 78 -5.36 12.65 2.61
CA GLY A 78 -5.75 12.53 1.21
C GLY A 78 -7.24 12.24 0.99
N ARG A 79 -7.90 11.63 1.99
CA ARG A 79 -9.34 11.34 1.98
C ARG A 79 -10.23 12.53 2.37
N SER A 80 -9.64 13.67 2.69
CA SER A 80 -10.41 14.90 2.93
C SER A 80 -10.95 15.52 1.63
N GLY A 81 -10.73 14.87 0.49
CA GLY A 81 -11.30 15.24 -0.79
C GLY A 81 -12.82 15.31 -0.75
N GLU A 82 -13.39 16.32 -1.38
CA GLU A 82 -14.84 16.58 -1.40
C GLU A 82 -15.55 15.72 -2.45
N ASN A 83 -14.85 14.76 -3.08
CA ASN A 83 -15.40 13.97 -4.17
C ASN A 83 -16.27 12.81 -3.66
N ALA A 84 -17.56 12.85 -4.00
CA ALA A 84 -18.54 11.82 -3.64
C ALA A 84 -18.14 10.41 -4.12
N GLN A 85 -17.50 10.32 -5.28
CA GLN A 85 -17.03 9.07 -5.86
C GLN A 85 -15.96 8.39 -4.99
N GLU A 86 -15.01 9.18 -4.46
CA GLU A 86 -13.96 8.66 -3.58
C GLU A 86 -14.52 8.16 -2.26
N ILE A 87 -15.45 8.91 -1.67
CA ILE A 87 -16.12 8.53 -0.42
C ILE A 87 -16.89 7.23 -0.63
N PHE A 88 -17.61 7.10 -1.75
CA PHE A 88 -18.38 5.91 -2.05
C PHE A 88 -17.48 4.71 -2.37
N ARG A 89 -16.38 4.90 -3.09
CA ARG A 89 -15.38 3.85 -3.32
C ARG A 89 -14.80 3.34 -1.99
N ASP A 90 -14.45 4.24 -1.09
CA ASP A 90 -13.94 3.86 0.23
C ASP A 90 -15.00 3.11 1.05
N PHE A 91 -16.27 3.54 0.97
CA PHE A 91 -17.40 2.83 1.57
C PHE A 91 -17.55 1.41 1.01
N TYR A 92 -17.51 1.26 -0.32
CA TYR A 92 -17.58 -0.03 -1.00
C TYR A 92 -16.43 -0.95 -0.59
N GLU A 93 -15.18 -0.44 -0.55
CA GLU A 93 -14.03 -1.20 -0.09
C GLU A 93 -14.17 -1.70 1.36
N VAL A 94 -14.78 -0.91 2.24
CA VAL A 94 -15.07 -1.31 3.62
C VAL A 94 -16.07 -2.45 3.67
N LEU A 95 -17.12 -2.42 2.84
CA LEU A 95 -18.10 -3.51 2.75
C LEU A 95 -17.47 -4.79 2.20
N VAL A 96 -16.62 -4.69 1.17
CA VAL A 96 -15.86 -5.83 0.64
C VAL A 96 -14.94 -6.42 1.72
N PHE A 97 -14.26 -5.57 2.48
CA PHE A 97 -13.44 -6.02 3.60
C PHE A 97 -14.26 -6.68 4.71
N ALA A 98 -15.50 -6.26 4.90
CA ALA A 98 -16.45 -6.85 5.85
C ALA A 98 -17.02 -8.21 5.39
N GLY A 99 -16.78 -8.59 4.14
CA GLY A 99 -17.21 -9.89 3.58
C GLY A 99 -18.24 -9.79 2.45
N MET A 100 -18.52 -8.60 1.93
CA MET A 100 -19.33 -8.46 0.72
C MET A 100 -18.60 -9.12 -0.46
N PRO A 101 -19.30 -9.87 -1.34
CA PRO A 101 -18.70 -10.45 -2.54
C PRO A 101 -18.04 -9.37 -3.40
N GLN A 102 -16.81 -9.66 -3.84
CA GLN A 102 -16.13 -8.80 -4.80
C GLN A 102 -16.84 -8.86 -6.16
N GLY A 103 -17.01 -7.70 -6.80
CA GLY A 103 -17.64 -7.62 -8.11
C GLY A 103 -19.17 -7.53 -8.07
N LEU A 104 -19.77 -7.28 -6.90
CA LEU A 104 -21.16 -6.87 -6.85
C LEU A 104 -21.26 -5.49 -7.51
N ASP A 105 -21.89 -5.47 -8.68
CA ASP A 105 -22.01 -4.27 -9.47
C ASP A 105 -22.99 -3.28 -8.79
N CYS A 106 -22.43 -2.16 -8.35
CA CYS A 106 -23.23 -1.13 -7.69
C CYS A 106 -24.22 -0.42 -8.63
N MET A 107 -24.06 -0.59 -9.96
CA MET A 107 -24.95 -0.03 -10.96
C MET A 107 -26.17 -0.91 -11.26
N LYS A 108 -26.17 -2.14 -10.76
CA LYS A 108 -27.29 -3.07 -10.99
C LYS A 108 -28.43 -2.83 -10.03
N ASP A 109 -29.65 -2.95 -10.56
CA ASP A 109 -30.86 -2.96 -9.76
C ASP A 109 -30.77 -4.01 -8.64
N GLY A 110 -31.16 -3.61 -7.44
CA GLY A 110 -31.14 -4.47 -6.27
C GLY A 110 -29.80 -4.54 -5.53
N PHE A 111 -28.80 -3.73 -5.89
CA PHE A 111 -27.55 -3.63 -5.14
C PHE A 111 -27.81 -3.30 -3.66
N THR A 112 -28.56 -2.24 -3.41
CA THR A 112 -28.89 -1.78 -2.04
C THR A 112 -29.65 -2.85 -1.25
N ALA A 113 -30.59 -3.56 -1.87
CA ALA A 113 -31.32 -4.67 -1.24
C ALA A 113 -30.38 -5.80 -0.80
N LYS A 114 -29.46 -6.23 -1.68
CA LYS A 114 -28.48 -7.29 -1.37
C LYS A 114 -27.51 -6.88 -0.28
N VAL A 115 -27.05 -5.63 -0.31
CA VAL A 115 -26.15 -5.10 0.72
C VAL A 115 -26.87 -5.05 2.07
N CYS A 116 -28.11 -4.57 2.13
CA CYS A 116 -28.90 -4.53 3.37
C CYS A 116 -29.32 -5.91 3.86
N GLU A 117 -29.54 -6.88 2.98
CA GLU A 117 -29.76 -8.28 3.36
C GLU A 117 -28.55 -8.86 4.10
N GLN A 118 -27.36 -8.58 3.60
CA GLN A 118 -26.10 -9.05 4.21
C GLN A 118 -25.72 -8.25 5.47
N PHE A 119 -25.96 -6.95 5.44
CA PHE A 119 -25.60 -6.04 6.52
C PHE A 119 -26.87 -5.40 7.11
N GLN A 120 -27.62 -6.15 7.91
CA GLN A 120 -28.90 -5.75 8.49
C GLN A 120 -28.87 -4.47 9.33
N TRP A 121 -27.66 -4.00 9.69
CA TRP A 121 -27.45 -2.73 10.40
C TRP A 121 -27.40 -1.52 9.47
N LEU A 122 -27.36 -1.71 8.13
CA LEU A 122 -27.47 -0.63 7.16
C LEU A 122 -28.94 -0.30 6.90
N ASN A 123 -29.25 0.99 6.87
CA ASN A 123 -30.57 1.47 6.47
C ASN A 123 -30.62 1.54 4.93
N LYS A 124 -31.66 0.92 4.35
CA LYS A 124 -31.83 0.85 2.90
C LYS A 124 -32.07 2.24 2.32
N GLU A 125 -32.89 3.08 2.97
CA GLU A 125 -33.23 4.41 2.48
C GLU A 125 -31.98 5.32 2.47
N GLU A 126 -31.12 5.25 3.51
CA GLU A 126 -29.87 6.02 3.55
C GLU A 126 -28.89 5.54 2.46
N LEU A 127 -28.88 4.24 2.19
CA LEU A 127 -28.02 3.67 1.14
C LEU A 127 -28.55 4.03 -0.26
N ASP A 128 -29.86 4.00 -0.49
CA ASP A 128 -30.49 4.41 -1.75
C ASP A 128 -30.20 5.89 -2.03
N GLN A 129 -30.33 6.76 -1.04
CA GLN A 129 -30.00 8.19 -1.15
C GLN A 129 -28.50 8.38 -1.47
N ALA A 130 -27.62 7.65 -0.81
CA ALA A 130 -26.19 7.71 -1.08
C ALA A 130 -25.86 7.27 -2.53
N MET A 131 -26.52 6.23 -3.01
CA MET A 131 -26.41 5.78 -4.39
C MET A 131 -26.90 6.83 -5.39
N ASP A 132 -28.03 7.47 -5.14
CA ASP A 132 -28.57 8.53 -5.98
C ASP A 132 -27.60 9.72 -6.09
N ILE A 133 -27.03 10.18 -4.97
CA ILE A 133 -26.01 11.24 -4.96
C ILE A 133 -24.81 10.86 -5.84
N VAL A 134 -24.31 9.64 -5.70
CA VAL A 134 -23.13 9.16 -6.43
C VAL A 134 -23.45 8.99 -7.92
N MET A 135 -24.60 8.45 -8.26
CA MET A 135 -25.06 8.30 -9.65
C MET A 135 -25.22 9.65 -10.33
N ARG A 136 -25.84 10.63 -9.68
CA ARG A 136 -25.97 11.99 -10.17
C ARG A 136 -24.61 12.64 -10.42
N ALA A 137 -23.70 12.52 -9.46
CA ALA A 137 -22.34 13.05 -9.58
C ALA A 137 -21.54 12.41 -10.72
N ASN A 138 -21.78 11.12 -11.01
CA ASN A 138 -21.06 10.39 -12.05
C ASN A 138 -21.62 10.64 -13.45
N PHE A 139 -22.93 10.71 -13.61
CA PHE A 139 -23.58 10.68 -14.91
C PHE A 139 -24.22 12.00 -15.31
N ALA A 140 -24.75 12.76 -14.36
CA ALA A 140 -25.35 14.05 -14.66
C ALA A 140 -24.34 15.20 -14.61
N GLY A 141 -23.15 14.97 -13.99
CA GLY A 141 -22.13 16.01 -13.82
C GLY A 141 -22.56 17.11 -12.85
N ASP A 142 -23.61 16.87 -12.07
CA ASP A 142 -24.11 17.83 -11.10
C ASP A 142 -23.15 17.97 -9.93
N PRO A 143 -22.87 19.19 -9.49
CA PRO A 143 -22.02 19.41 -8.33
C PRO A 143 -22.69 18.85 -7.06
N VAL A 144 -21.96 18.02 -6.33
CA VAL A 144 -22.40 17.49 -5.03
C VAL A 144 -22.36 18.60 -4.00
N THR A 145 -23.44 18.79 -3.25
CA THR A 145 -23.50 19.78 -2.20
C THR A 145 -22.65 19.37 -0.99
N LYS A 146 -22.37 20.34 -0.11
CA LYS A 146 -21.66 20.07 1.16
C LYS A 146 -22.46 19.15 2.07
N GLU A 147 -23.77 19.33 2.09
CA GLU A 147 -24.72 18.54 2.87
C GLU A 147 -24.72 17.08 2.41
N GLU A 148 -24.79 16.85 1.11
CA GLU A 148 -24.70 15.51 0.49
C GLU A 148 -23.34 14.85 0.77
N THR A 149 -22.25 15.60 0.67
CA THR A 149 -20.92 15.13 1.04
C THR A 149 -20.83 14.71 2.50
N MET A 150 -21.46 15.50 3.42
CA MET A 150 -21.53 15.17 4.83
C MET A 150 -22.37 13.93 5.09
N GLN A 151 -23.46 13.74 4.36
CA GLN A 151 -24.30 12.53 4.43
C GLN A 151 -23.53 11.29 4.02
N LEU A 152 -22.84 11.33 2.87
CA LEU A 152 -21.97 10.22 2.42
C LEU A 152 -20.86 9.89 3.43
N ARG A 153 -20.20 10.91 3.99
CA ARG A 153 -19.21 10.72 5.04
C ARG A 153 -19.79 10.16 6.33
N GLY A 154 -21.02 10.55 6.66
CA GLY A 154 -21.78 10.03 7.79
C GLY A 154 -21.99 8.52 7.65
N LEU A 155 -22.52 8.09 6.50
CA LEU A 155 -22.75 6.70 6.16
C LEU A 155 -21.44 5.90 6.17
N TYR A 156 -20.37 6.41 5.55
CA TYR A 156 -19.05 5.79 5.57
C TYR A 156 -18.52 5.58 6.99
N ARG A 157 -18.58 6.62 7.84
CA ARG A 157 -18.10 6.55 9.24
C ARG A 157 -18.95 5.58 10.07
N TYR A 158 -20.25 5.59 9.86
CA TYR A 158 -21.17 4.66 10.53
C TYR A 158 -20.82 3.21 10.16
N THR A 159 -20.63 2.93 8.86
CA THR A 159 -20.22 1.64 8.34
C THR A 159 -18.89 1.17 8.93
N CYS A 160 -17.86 2.01 8.91
CA CYS A 160 -16.57 1.71 9.54
C CYS A 160 -16.72 1.33 11.01
N ARG A 161 -17.58 2.05 11.76
CA ARG A 161 -17.82 1.80 13.18
C ARG A 161 -18.52 0.46 13.42
N MET A 162 -19.52 0.13 12.60
CA MET A 162 -20.26 -1.12 12.70
C MET A 162 -19.40 -2.33 12.33
N VAL A 163 -18.65 -2.23 11.23
CA VAL A 163 -17.70 -3.24 10.79
C VAL A 163 -16.63 -3.50 11.85
N LEU A 164 -16.08 -2.44 12.47
CA LEU A 164 -15.11 -2.59 13.56
C LEU A 164 -15.69 -3.32 14.78
N LYS A 165 -16.96 -3.11 15.12
CA LYS A 165 -17.59 -3.81 16.28
C LYS A 165 -17.53 -5.33 16.12
N GLY A 166 -17.81 -5.84 14.92
CA GLY A 166 -17.85 -7.28 14.61
C GLY A 166 -16.51 -7.95 14.40
N MET A 167 -15.38 -7.22 14.36
CA MET A 167 -14.08 -7.77 14.00
C MET A 167 -13.26 -8.27 15.18
N SER A 168 -12.44 -9.33 14.93
CA SER A 168 -11.40 -9.78 15.85
C SER A 168 -10.27 -8.74 16.00
N ARG A 169 -9.49 -8.83 17.09
CA ARG A 169 -8.38 -7.87 17.37
C ARG A 169 -7.37 -7.75 16.21
N LYS A 170 -7.02 -8.87 15.55
CA LYS A 170 -6.10 -8.90 14.40
C LYS A 170 -6.68 -8.17 13.19
N LYS A 171 -7.96 -8.42 12.87
CA LYS A 171 -8.66 -7.74 11.78
C LYS A 171 -8.85 -6.25 12.06
N LYS A 172 -9.11 -5.85 13.33
CA LYS A 172 -9.18 -4.44 13.74
C LYS A 172 -7.86 -3.70 13.49
N PHE A 173 -6.74 -4.35 13.82
CA PHE A 173 -5.42 -3.78 13.54
C PHE A 173 -5.19 -3.61 12.04
N LEU A 174 -5.45 -4.64 11.23
CA LEU A 174 -5.34 -4.60 9.78
C LEU A 174 -6.20 -3.46 9.18
N PHE A 175 -7.45 -3.37 9.61
CA PHE A 175 -8.40 -2.34 9.18
C PHE A 175 -7.88 -0.93 9.48
N ARG A 176 -7.42 -0.72 10.71
CA ARG A 176 -7.05 0.60 11.20
C ARG A 176 -5.70 1.09 10.70
N PHE A 177 -4.68 0.21 10.62
CA PHE A 177 -3.30 0.59 10.35
C PHE A 177 -2.83 0.28 8.92
N ILE A 178 -3.24 -0.83 8.34
CA ILE A 178 -2.80 -1.22 7.00
C ILE A 178 -3.73 -0.64 5.93
N LYS A 179 -5.03 -0.79 6.11
CA LYS A 179 -6.03 -0.24 5.19
C LYS A 179 -6.36 1.22 5.47
N ALA A 180 -6.15 1.69 6.72
CA ALA A 180 -6.42 3.06 7.16
C ALA A 180 -7.83 3.55 6.84
N TYR A 181 -8.84 2.71 7.08
CA TYR A 181 -10.24 3.06 6.82
C TYR A 181 -10.87 3.91 7.92
N ALA A 182 -10.30 3.99 9.12
CA ALA A 182 -10.86 4.76 10.23
C ALA A 182 -9.77 5.34 11.14
#